data_ef08b939492c066dc8f55c548932049b
#
_entry.id   ef08b939492c066dc8f55c548932049b
#
_cell.length_a   1.000
_cell.length_b   1.000
_cell.length_c   1.000
_cell.angle_alpha   90.00
_cell.angle_beta   90.00
_cell.angle_gamma   90.00
#
_symmetry.space_group_name_H-M   'P 1'
#
loop_
_entity.id
_entity.type
_entity.pdbx_description
1 polymer ?
#
loop_
_entity_poly.entity_id
_entity_poly.type
_entity_poly.pdbx_seq_one_letter_code
_entity_poly.pdbx_strand_id
1 'polypeptide(L)'
;MAREIDKNCVEGNCFAINDKSHGVGDNKLNIVYKANYTGQICTAKFRITSKDGSVVKEYMIAQDAKPVYYNIKMVQPFTKDDCLANQHGSVVLYVVEERTYKSFISQEDADAKAMEDIVLNGQKYANEHGECITNIW
;
A
#
# COMPACT_ATOMS: atom_id res chain seq x y z
N MET A 1 -21.25 -6.93 -8.95
CA MET A 1 -21.39 -6.93 -7.48
C MET A 1 -20.21 -6.21 -6.86
N ALA A 2 -20.49 -5.21 -6.07
CA ALA A 2 -19.41 -4.56 -5.31
C ALA A 2 -18.90 -5.54 -4.26
N ARG A 3 -17.62 -5.74 -4.23
CA ARG A 3 -16.98 -6.63 -3.28
C ARG A 3 -16.04 -5.84 -2.40
N GLU A 4 -16.16 -6.07 -1.12
CA GLU A 4 -15.27 -5.49 -0.17
C GLU A 4 -14.07 -6.42 0.00
N ILE A 5 -12.88 -5.87 -0.21
CA ILE A 5 -11.64 -6.64 -0.10
C ILE A 5 -11.31 -6.83 1.36
N ASP A 6 -10.93 -8.05 1.72
CA ASP A 6 -10.53 -8.37 3.07
C ASP A 6 -9.15 -7.81 3.37
N LYS A 7 -9.11 -6.79 4.21
CA LYS A 7 -7.87 -6.11 4.58
C LYS A 7 -6.98 -6.94 5.50
N ASN A 8 -7.49 -8.05 6.05
CA ASN A 8 -6.68 -8.91 6.90
C ASN A 8 -5.81 -9.87 6.09
N CYS A 9 -6.01 -9.92 4.79
CA CYS A 9 -5.12 -10.63 3.92
C CYS A 9 -3.97 -9.69 3.59
N VAL A 10 -2.98 -9.69 4.45
CA VAL A 10 -1.85 -8.77 4.38
C VAL A 10 -1.10 -8.95 3.07
N GLU A 11 -0.61 -7.87 2.50
CA GLU A 11 0.24 -7.87 1.32
C GLU A 11 -0.48 -8.26 0.03
N GLY A 12 -1.81 -8.36 0.04
CA GLY A 12 -2.52 -8.68 -1.18
C GLY A 12 -4.02 -8.55 -1.04
N ASN A 13 -4.71 -8.59 -2.16
CA ASN A 13 -6.15 -8.62 -2.20
C ASN A 13 -6.61 -10.06 -2.10
N CYS A 14 -7.08 -10.48 -0.95
CA CYS A 14 -7.43 -11.86 -0.73
C CYS A 14 -8.87 -12.17 -1.06
N PHE A 15 -9.82 -11.63 -0.32
CA PHE A 15 -11.19 -12.06 -0.47
C PHE A 15 -12.17 -10.91 -0.58
N ALA A 16 -13.19 -11.15 -1.40
CA ALA A 16 -14.45 -10.46 -1.28
C ALA A 16 -15.22 -11.11 -0.13
N ILE A 17 -15.60 -10.31 0.84
CA ILE A 17 -16.29 -10.84 2.03
C ILE A 17 -17.80 -11.01 1.83
N ASN A 18 -18.30 -10.64 0.66
CA ASN A 18 -19.73 -10.73 0.33
C ASN A 18 -19.98 -11.76 -0.76
N ASP A 19 -19.54 -12.98 -0.54
CA ASP A 19 -19.83 -14.03 -1.50
C ASP A 19 -21.23 -14.56 -1.29
N LYS A 20 -22.11 -14.30 -2.25
CA LYS A 20 -23.49 -14.80 -2.22
C LYS A 20 -23.75 -15.86 -3.26
N SER A 21 -22.69 -16.43 -3.84
CA SER A 21 -22.83 -17.39 -4.92
C SER A 21 -23.20 -18.80 -4.47
N HIS A 22 -23.22 -19.07 -3.17
CA HIS A 22 -23.42 -20.41 -2.63
C HIS A 22 -24.80 -20.60 -1.98
N GLY A 23 -25.83 -19.98 -2.52
CA GLY A 23 -27.18 -20.24 -2.08
C GLY A 23 -27.53 -19.64 -0.72
N VAL A 24 -27.00 -18.46 -0.44
CA VAL A 24 -27.25 -17.80 0.84
C VAL A 24 -28.72 -17.41 0.99
N GLY A 25 -29.33 -16.87 -0.06
CA GLY A 25 -30.73 -16.43 -0.01
C GLY A 25 -30.97 -15.45 1.14
N ASP A 26 -31.94 -15.77 1.98
CA ASP A 26 -32.26 -14.96 3.16
C ASP A 26 -31.43 -15.33 4.38
N ASN A 27 -30.55 -16.30 4.25
CA ASN A 27 -29.67 -16.73 5.33
C ASN A 27 -28.52 -15.76 5.50
N LYS A 28 -27.83 -15.86 6.63
CA LYS A 28 -26.65 -15.07 6.90
C LYS A 28 -25.41 -15.75 6.37
N LEU A 29 -24.57 -14.96 5.71
CA LEU A 29 -23.22 -15.37 5.35
C LEU A 29 -22.23 -14.84 6.36
N ASN A 30 -21.48 -15.74 6.96
CA ASN A 30 -20.46 -15.37 7.94
C ASN A 30 -19.12 -15.93 7.52
N ILE A 31 -18.06 -15.19 7.83
CA ILE A 31 -16.70 -15.69 7.67
C ILE A 31 -16.31 -16.32 9.00
N VAL A 32 -16.07 -17.63 8.97
CA VAL A 32 -15.69 -18.37 10.18
C VAL A 32 -14.25 -18.09 10.54
N TYR A 33 -13.38 -18.16 9.56
CA TYR A 33 -12.01 -17.69 9.70
C TYR A 33 -11.46 -17.33 8.32
N LYS A 34 -10.44 -16.51 8.33
CA LYS A 34 -9.69 -16.16 7.15
C LYS A 34 -8.35 -16.82 7.27
N ALA A 35 -7.98 -17.57 6.25
CA ALA A 35 -6.68 -18.18 6.25
C ALA A 35 -5.61 -17.12 6.05
N ASN A 36 -4.47 -17.44 6.52
CA ASN A 36 -3.32 -16.60 6.31
C ASN A 36 -2.95 -16.56 4.83
N TYR A 37 -2.44 -15.43 4.42
CA TYR A 37 -1.83 -15.29 3.13
C TYR A 37 -0.65 -16.26 3.03
N THR A 38 -0.70 -17.18 2.09
CA THR A 38 0.35 -18.13 1.86
C THR A 38 0.80 -18.03 0.41
N GLY A 39 1.89 -17.33 0.19
CA GLY A 39 2.33 -17.07 -1.17
C GLY A 39 1.33 -16.20 -1.90
N GLN A 40 0.70 -16.75 -2.95
CA GLN A 40 -0.26 -16.02 -3.77
C GLN A 40 -1.68 -16.53 -3.66
N ILE A 41 -1.96 -17.35 -2.66
CA ILE A 41 -3.28 -17.93 -2.47
C ILE A 41 -3.82 -17.55 -1.12
N CYS A 42 -5.04 -17.05 -1.11
CA CYS A 42 -5.80 -16.78 0.09
C CYS A 42 -6.91 -17.79 0.23
N THR A 43 -7.15 -18.28 1.42
CA THR A 43 -8.26 -19.18 1.71
C THR A 43 -9.11 -18.63 2.83
N ALA A 44 -10.39 -18.93 2.77
CA ALA A 44 -11.31 -18.57 3.86
C ALA A 44 -12.39 -19.63 3.98
N LYS A 45 -12.87 -19.82 5.19
CA LYS A 45 -14.01 -20.67 5.47
C LYS A 45 -15.24 -19.80 5.70
N PHE A 46 -16.29 -20.09 4.95
CA PHE A 46 -17.56 -19.39 5.06
C PHE A 46 -18.59 -20.32 5.66
N ARG A 47 -19.50 -19.73 6.43
CA ARG A 47 -20.63 -20.45 7.02
C ARG A 47 -21.90 -19.72 6.67
N ILE A 48 -22.89 -20.47 6.19
CA ILE A 48 -24.24 -19.97 5.97
C ILE A 48 -25.10 -20.45 7.11
N THR A 49 -25.73 -19.51 7.81
CA THR A 49 -26.65 -19.83 8.92
C THR A 49 -28.05 -19.35 8.58
N SER A 50 -29.04 -20.11 9.06
CA SER A 50 -30.44 -19.73 8.94
C SER A 50 -30.79 -18.68 9.99
N LYS A 51 -32.03 -18.19 9.93
CA LYS A 51 -32.52 -17.16 10.86
C LYS A 51 -32.50 -17.63 12.31
N ASP A 52 -32.62 -18.93 12.55
CA ASP A 52 -32.63 -19.51 13.91
C ASP A 52 -31.18 -19.84 14.38
N GLY A 53 -30.19 -19.54 13.60
CA GLY A 53 -28.80 -19.80 13.95
C GLY A 53 -28.26 -21.17 13.54
N SER A 54 -29.09 -22.02 12.94
CA SER A 54 -28.64 -23.33 12.49
C SER A 54 -27.69 -23.22 11.33
N VAL A 55 -26.66 -24.05 11.29
CA VAL A 55 -25.72 -24.08 10.18
C VAL A 55 -26.37 -24.79 9.01
N VAL A 56 -26.52 -24.09 7.89
CA VAL A 56 -27.06 -24.66 6.66
C VAL A 56 -25.96 -25.27 5.83
N LYS A 57 -24.82 -24.58 5.73
CA LYS A 57 -23.71 -25.02 4.89
C LYS A 57 -22.42 -24.34 5.32
N GLU A 58 -21.33 -25.08 5.21
CA GLU A 58 -19.98 -24.52 5.32
C GLU A 58 -19.21 -24.88 4.07
N TYR A 59 -18.31 -23.98 3.65
CA TYR A 59 -17.49 -24.24 2.47
C TYR A 59 -16.21 -23.42 2.55
N MET A 60 -15.22 -23.89 1.79
CA MET A 60 -13.92 -23.22 1.70
C MET A 60 -13.80 -22.58 0.33
N ILE A 61 -13.24 -21.40 0.30
CA ILE A 61 -12.86 -20.74 -0.94
C ILE A 61 -11.36 -20.49 -0.91
N ALA A 62 -10.73 -20.78 -2.04
CA ALA A 62 -9.36 -20.38 -2.30
C ALA A 62 -9.35 -19.49 -3.53
N GLN A 63 -8.66 -18.39 -3.47
CA GLN A 63 -8.52 -17.52 -4.64
C GLN A 63 -7.12 -16.91 -4.67
N ASP A 64 -6.67 -16.56 -5.86
CA ASP A 64 -5.38 -15.94 -6.04
C ASP A 64 -5.35 -14.57 -5.39
N ALA A 65 -4.30 -14.29 -4.63
CA ALA A 65 -4.06 -12.98 -4.08
C ALA A 65 -3.39 -12.11 -5.13
N LYS A 66 -3.78 -10.84 -5.17
CA LYS A 66 -3.06 -9.88 -6.00
C LYS A 66 -1.79 -9.48 -5.25
N PRO A 67 -0.63 -9.52 -5.90
CA PRO A 67 0.58 -9.07 -5.24
C PRO A 67 0.54 -7.56 -4.97
N VAL A 68 1.23 -7.14 -3.94
CA VAL A 68 1.46 -5.74 -3.66
C VAL A 68 2.94 -5.46 -3.86
N TYR A 69 3.23 -4.32 -4.46
CA TYR A 69 4.59 -3.87 -4.73
C TYR A 69 4.86 -2.63 -3.88
N TYR A 70 6.03 -2.55 -3.31
CA TYR A 70 6.46 -1.38 -2.54
C TYR A 70 7.64 -0.74 -3.25
N ASN A 71 7.75 0.58 -3.10
CA ASN A 71 8.89 1.28 -3.66
C ASN A 71 10.19 0.87 -2.99
N ILE A 72 11.27 0.91 -3.76
CA ILE A 72 12.61 0.79 -3.21
C ILE A 72 13.00 2.10 -2.53
N LYS A 73 14.02 2.05 -1.69
CA LYS A 73 14.58 3.25 -1.11
C LYS A 73 15.19 4.11 -2.20
N MET A 74 14.87 5.40 -2.20
CA MET A 74 15.40 6.37 -3.16
C MET A 74 16.02 7.54 -2.42
N VAL A 75 17.16 8.00 -2.90
CA VAL A 75 17.88 9.13 -2.34
C VAL A 75 18.27 10.05 -3.48
N GLN A 76 17.99 11.34 -3.34
CA GLN A 76 18.40 12.30 -4.33
C GLN A 76 18.93 13.57 -3.67
N PRO A 77 20.07 14.08 -4.13
CA PRO A 77 20.60 15.32 -3.59
C PRO A 77 19.90 16.53 -4.19
N PHE A 78 19.67 17.51 -3.36
CA PHE A 78 19.18 18.83 -3.78
C PHE A 78 20.04 19.89 -3.12
N THR A 79 20.34 20.93 -3.86
CA THR A 79 21.08 22.07 -3.33
C THR A 79 20.10 23.15 -2.92
N LYS A 80 20.25 23.66 -1.71
CA LYS A 80 19.45 24.82 -1.27
C LYS A 80 19.68 25.98 -2.24
N ASP A 81 18.61 26.56 -2.76
CA ASP A 81 18.70 27.52 -3.85
C ASP A 81 18.09 28.88 -3.52
N ASP A 82 17.73 29.12 -2.26
CA ASP A 82 17.12 30.37 -1.82
C ASP A 82 18.04 31.25 -0.98
N CYS A 83 19.34 31.09 -1.14
CA CYS A 83 20.33 31.89 -0.44
C CYS A 83 20.55 33.25 -1.12
N LEU A 84 21.21 34.16 -0.42
CA LEU A 84 21.56 35.47 -0.95
C LEU A 84 22.63 35.35 -2.05
N ALA A 85 22.78 36.43 -2.84
CA ALA A 85 23.65 36.41 -4.01
C ALA A 85 25.12 36.10 -3.68
N ASN A 86 25.59 36.49 -2.50
CA ASN A 86 26.98 36.24 -2.08
C ASN A 86 27.12 34.92 -1.30
N GLN A 87 26.11 34.07 -1.39
CA GLN A 87 26.09 32.81 -0.68
C GLN A 87 25.76 31.68 -1.66
N HIS A 88 26.06 30.46 -1.22
CA HIS A 88 25.59 29.26 -1.90
C HIS A 88 24.99 28.32 -0.87
N GLY A 89 24.06 27.48 -1.34
CA GLY A 89 23.40 26.53 -0.47
C GLY A 89 24.16 25.23 -0.32
N SER A 90 24.02 24.59 0.81
CA SER A 90 24.54 23.24 1.01
C SER A 90 23.69 22.22 0.28
N VAL A 91 24.26 21.04 0.08
CA VAL A 91 23.55 19.90 -0.51
C VAL A 91 22.84 19.15 0.59
N VAL A 92 21.58 18.83 0.36
CA VAL A 92 20.74 18.07 1.30
C VAL A 92 20.24 16.84 0.56
N LEU A 93 20.31 15.69 1.21
CA LEU A 93 19.79 14.46 0.64
C LEU A 93 18.30 14.31 0.99
N TYR A 94 17.49 14.16 -0.03
CA TYR A 94 16.07 13.84 0.17
C TYR A 94 15.90 12.33 0.03
N VAL A 95 15.35 11.71 1.06
CA VAL A 95 15.25 10.25 1.15
C VAL A 95 13.78 9.86 1.18
N VAL A 96 13.40 8.93 0.29
CA VAL A 96 12.12 8.23 0.39
C VAL A 96 12.48 6.79 0.79
N GLU A 97 12.08 6.41 1.98
CA GLU A 97 12.38 5.09 2.49
C GLU A 97 11.63 4.02 1.71
N GLU A 98 12.18 2.81 1.72
CA GLU A 98 11.48 1.67 1.13
C GLU A 98 10.13 1.47 1.80
N ARG A 99 9.17 0.94 1.06
CA ARG A 99 7.83 0.63 1.57
C ARG A 99 7.03 1.86 2.02
N THR A 100 7.39 3.04 1.52
CA THR A 100 6.62 4.26 1.77
C THR A 100 5.37 4.29 0.91
N TYR A 101 5.50 3.88 -0.34
CA TYR A 101 4.40 3.83 -1.31
C TYR A 101 4.19 2.41 -1.77
N LYS A 102 2.94 2.07 -2.06
CA LYS A 102 2.60 0.75 -2.56
C LYS A 102 1.78 0.84 -3.84
N SER A 103 1.82 -0.24 -4.61
CA SER A 103 1.03 -0.38 -5.82
C SER A 103 0.54 -1.81 -5.96
N PHE A 104 -0.67 -1.98 -6.44
CA PHE A 104 -1.18 -3.28 -6.83
C PHE A 104 -1.01 -3.52 -8.33
N ILE A 105 -0.35 -2.59 -9.03
CA ILE A 105 -0.16 -2.64 -10.47
C ILE A 105 1.21 -3.21 -10.81
N SER A 106 2.28 -2.58 -10.33
CA SER A 106 3.65 -2.98 -10.67
C SER A 106 4.66 -2.35 -9.73
N GLN A 107 5.88 -2.90 -9.75
CA GLN A 107 7.02 -2.30 -9.06
C GLN A 107 7.31 -0.91 -9.61
N GLU A 108 7.21 -0.75 -10.92
CA GLU A 108 7.46 0.54 -11.57
C GLU A 108 6.48 1.60 -11.10
N ASP A 109 5.23 1.23 -10.89
CA ASP A 109 4.22 2.16 -10.40
C ASP A 109 4.50 2.59 -8.97
N ALA A 110 4.92 1.67 -8.11
CA ALA A 110 5.30 1.99 -6.73
C ALA A 110 6.51 2.92 -6.70
N ASP A 111 7.51 2.64 -7.53
CA ASP A 111 8.71 3.45 -7.62
C ASP A 111 8.41 4.84 -8.21
N ALA A 112 7.48 4.91 -9.14
CA ALA A 112 7.05 6.18 -9.72
C ALA A 112 6.41 7.10 -8.68
N LYS A 113 5.65 6.53 -7.75
CA LYS A 113 5.06 7.29 -6.65
C LYS A 113 6.14 7.89 -5.73
N ALA A 114 7.19 7.12 -5.46
CA ALA A 114 8.32 7.61 -4.68
C ALA A 114 9.08 8.71 -5.43
N MET A 115 9.26 8.57 -6.73
CA MET A 115 9.92 9.58 -7.55
C MET A 115 9.09 10.87 -7.61
N GLU A 116 7.79 10.76 -7.70
CA GLU A 116 6.91 11.92 -7.65
C GLU A 116 7.08 12.69 -6.34
N ASP A 117 7.18 11.98 -5.22
CA ASP A 117 7.45 12.60 -3.93
C ASP A 117 8.76 13.41 -3.97
N ILE A 118 9.81 12.82 -4.53
CA ILE A 118 11.11 13.49 -4.66
C ILE A 118 10.97 14.77 -5.49
N VAL A 119 10.32 14.67 -6.64
CA VAL A 119 10.17 15.82 -7.55
C VAL A 119 9.36 16.94 -6.91
N LEU A 120 8.31 16.60 -6.17
CA LEU A 120 7.43 17.59 -5.56
C LEU A 120 8.02 18.22 -4.30
N ASN A 121 8.83 17.51 -3.55
CA ASN A 121 9.19 17.91 -2.20
C ASN A 121 10.68 18.10 -1.96
N GLY A 122 11.54 17.56 -2.83
CA GLY A 122 12.98 17.57 -2.57
C GLY A 122 13.60 18.95 -2.45
N GLN A 123 13.28 19.85 -3.37
CA GLN A 123 13.85 21.20 -3.35
C GLN A 123 13.36 22.00 -2.14
N LYS A 124 12.08 21.88 -1.82
CA LYS A 124 11.52 22.55 -0.64
C LYS A 124 12.20 22.04 0.64
N TYR A 125 12.40 20.75 0.73
CA TYR A 125 13.08 20.14 1.86
C TYR A 125 14.51 20.66 1.98
N ALA A 126 15.23 20.75 0.86
CA ALA A 126 16.58 21.28 0.85
C ALA A 126 16.63 22.74 1.30
N ASN A 127 15.66 23.53 0.88
CA ASN A 127 15.58 24.95 1.26
C ASN A 127 15.26 25.13 2.75
N GLU A 128 14.52 24.20 3.34
CA GLU A 128 14.18 24.24 4.75
C GLU A 128 15.29 23.71 5.64
N HIS A 129 16.05 22.73 5.18
CA HIS A 129 17.03 22.01 6.00
C HIS A 129 18.48 22.27 5.64
N GLY A 130 18.74 22.87 4.48
CA GLY A 130 20.08 23.23 4.09
C GLY A 130 20.57 24.50 4.76
N GLU A 131 21.84 24.80 4.53
CA GLU A 131 22.47 25.99 5.08
C GLU A 131 22.97 26.86 3.94
N CYS A 132 22.98 28.17 4.19
CA CYS A 132 23.59 29.13 3.28
C CYS A 132 25.02 29.38 3.73
N ILE A 133 25.97 29.26 2.81
CA ILE A 133 27.40 29.39 3.07
C ILE A 133 27.87 30.62 2.32
N THR A 134 28.49 31.55 3.06
CA THR A 134 29.02 32.78 2.45
C THR A 134 30.25 32.47 1.61
N ASN A 135 30.25 32.99 0.38
CA ASN A 135 31.38 32.87 -0.50
C ASN A 135 32.57 33.66 0.04
N ILE A 136 33.74 33.08 -0.04
CA ILE A 136 34.96 33.67 0.57
C ILE A 136 35.88 34.34 -0.44
N TRP A 137 35.49 34.43 -1.71
CA TRP A 137 36.26 35.10 -2.76
C TRP A 137 35.58 36.37 -3.27
#